data_d7e20c06c36fa6862a4f0d1aebd013a1
#
_entry.id   d7e20c06c36fa6862a4f0d1aebd013a1
#
_cell.length_a   1.000
_cell.length_b   1.000
_cell.length_c   1.000
_cell.angle_alpha   90.00
_cell.angle_beta   90.00
_cell.angle_gamma   90.00
#
_symmetry.space_group_name_H-M   'P 1'
#
loop_
_entity.id
_entity.type
_entity.pdbx_description
1 polymer ?
#
loop_
_entity_poly.entity_id
_entity_poly.type
_entity_poly.pdbx_seq_one_letter_code
_entity_poly.pdbx_strand_id
1 'polypeptide(L)'
;MNNLYKITTALAVILAFSACNNSPNTSEVAEETVVADSIAARYLSQPLITDHYTADPSAHVFDGKLYIYPSHDIESEVPQDDLGSHFNMMDYHVYAMDSPTSSVVDEGKVLGVEDIPWAKRQLWAPDAAEKDGKYYLYFPAKDAQDIFKIGVAVADSPTGPFTAQPEPIKGSYSIDPAVFEDADGSNYMYFGGIWGGQLQKYRNNNFEDKGPAPTDGLPADDQPALGPIIAKMSDDMLEFAETPKEIKILDQEGNPLVNGDNNRRFFEAAWVHQYNGTYYLSYSTGDTHYIAYATAENPYGPFTYQGVVLNPVEGWTNHHSIVEVNGEWYLFYHDTQLSGETHLRNIKMTKLTHLPDGSIQTIDPNN
;
A
#
# COMPACT_ATOMS: atom_id res chain seq x y z
N MET A 1 -68.26 -18.08 52.65
CA MET A 1 -68.06 -19.16 53.62
C MET A 1 -66.66 -19.76 53.33
N ASN A 2 -65.93 -19.86 54.41
CA ASN A 2 -64.60 -20.49 54.57
C ASN A 2 -63.33 -19.76 53.95
N ASN A 3 -62.78 -18.99 54.88
CA ASN A 3 -61.35 -18.56 54.88
C ASN A 3 -60.44 -19.78 55.07
N LEU A 4 -59.37 -19.82 54.33
CA LEU A 4 -58.14 -20.55 54.69
C LEU A 4 -56.94 -19.65 54.56
N TYR A 5 -56.35 -19.29 55.68
CA TYR A 5 -55.08 -18.65 55.84
C TYR A 5 -53.96 -19.60 55.41
N LYS A 6 -53.08 -19.18 54.51
CA LYS A 6 -51.76 -19.83 54.30
C LYS A 6 -50.64 -18.93 54.83
N ILE A 7 -50.03 -19.49 55.85
CA ILE A 7 -48.80 -18.96 56.46
C ILE A 7 -47.63 -19.19 55.48
N THR A 8 -46.98 -18.14 55.07
CA THR A 8 -45.73 -18.22 54.24
C THR A 8 -44.55 -17.98 55.14
N THR A 9 -43.76 -19.03 55.35
CA THR A 9 -42.51 -19.01 56.07
C THR A 9 -41.42 -18.41 55.11
N ALA A 10 -40.82 -17.27 55.48
CA ALA A 10 -39.74 -16.68 54.75
C ALA A 10 -38.42 -17.42 55.11
N LEU A 11 -37.83 -18.05 54.12
CA LEU A 11 -36.50 -18.66 54.21
C LEU A 11 -35.45 -17.62 53.72
N ALA A 12 -34.66 -17.09 54.65
CA ALA A 12 -33.54 -16.20 54.33
C ALA A 12 -32.40 -17.03 53.76
N VAL A 13 -32.13 -16.88 52.47
CA VAL A 13 -30.92 -17.44 51.83
C VAL A 13 -29.80 -16.41 51.99
N ILE A 14 -28.81 -16.73 52.78
CA ILE A 14 -27.54 -15.96 52.87
C ILE A 14 -26.72 -16.38 51.68
N LEU A 15 -26.60 -15.50 50.67
CA LEU A 15 -25.64 -15.61 49.56
C LEU A 15 -24.25 -15.15 50.05
N ALA A 16 -23.39 -16.12 50.35
CA ALA A 16 -21.96 -15.85 50.51
C ALA A 16 -21.33 -15.56 49.11
N PHE A 17 -20.98 -14.31 48.85
CA PHE A 17 -20.14 -13.94 47.72
C PHE A 17 -18.70 -14.44 47.99
N SER A 18 -18.33 -15.56 47.36
CA SER A 18 -16.94 -15.97 47.22
C SER A 18 -16.35 -15.10 46.11
N ALA A 19 -15.55 -14.12 46.50
CA ALA A 19 -14.72 -13.39 45.54
C ALA A 19 -13.61 -14.34 45.05
N CYS A 20 -13.82 -14.95 43.88
CA CYS A 20 -12.72 -15.59 43.14
C CYS A 20 -11.79 -14.50 42.64
N ASN A 21 -10.67 -14.29 43.30
CA ASN A 21 -9.51 -13.61 42.74
C ASN A 21 -8.97 -14.53 41.64
N ASN A 22 -9.36 -14.31 40.38
CA ASN A 22 -8.66 -14.86 39.24
C ASN A 22 -7.41 -14.00 39.01
N SER A 23 -6.34 -14.31 39.70
CA SER A 23 -5.00 -13.94 39.20
C SER A 23 -4.74 -14.78 37.97
N PRO A 24 -4.30 -14.22 36.83
CA PRO A 24 -3.96 -14.99 35.65
C PRO A 24 -2.91 -16.04 36.02
N ASN A 25 -3.12 -17.24 35.52
CA ASN A 25 -2.25 -18.39 35.78
C ASN A 25 -0.87 -18.08 35.23
N THR A 26 0.17 -18.00 36.04
CA THR A 26 1.52 -17.63 35.63
C THR A 26 2.11 -18.56 34.56
N SER A 27 1.58 -19.77 34.41
CA SER A 27 1.95 -20.71 33.36
C SER A 27 1.35 -20.35 31.98
N GLU A 28 0.11 -19.89 31.92
CA GLU A 28 -0.52 -19.44 30.65
C GLU A 28 0.15 -18.17 30.12
N VAL A 29 0.41 -17.21 30.98
CA VAL A 29 1.11 -15.96 30.59
C VAL A 29 2.54 -16.25 30.09
N ALA A 30 3.24 -17.22 30.71
CA ALA A 30 4.59 -17.60 30.27
C ALA A 30 4.57 -18.35 28.93
N GLU A 31 3.57 -19.18 28.69
CA GLU A 31 3.43 -19.93 27.43
C GLU A 31 3.02 -19.00 26.27
N GLU A 32 2.08 -18.07 26.48
CA GLU A 32 1.73 -17.03 25.50
C GLU A 32 2.92 -16.13 25.15
N THR A 33 3.73 -15.71 26.15
CA THR A 33 4.91 -14.88 25.93
C THR A 33 5.96 -15.61 25.10
N VAL A 34 6.24 -16.89 25.39
CA VAL A 34 7.21 -17.69 24.63
C VAL A 34 6.75 -17.92 23.19
N VAL A 35 5.46 -18.12 22.95
CA VAL A 35 4.90 -18.26 21.60
C VAL A 35 5.00 -16.92 20.85
N ALA A 36 4.66 -15.81 21.46
CA ALA A 36 4.77 -14.48 20.86
C ALA A 36 6.23 -14.14 20.49
N ASP A 37 7.17 -14.37 21.38
CA ASP A 37 8.61 -14.16 21.13
C ASP A 37 9.12 -15.07 19.99
N SER A 38 8.63 -16.31 19.90
CA SER A 38 9.03 -17.24 18.83
C SER A 38 8.47 -16.82 17.46
N ILE A 39 7.26 -16.26 17.43
CA ILE A 39 6.65 -15.72 16.20
C ILE A 39 7.41 -14.46 15.77
N ALA A 40 7.65 -13.52 16.68
CA ALA A 40 8.39 -12.30 16.38
C ALA A 40 9.80 -12.60 15.82
N ALA A 41 10.47 -13.62 16.32
CA ALA A 41 11.79 -14.02 15.86
C ALA A 41 11.83 -14.59 14.42
N ARG A 42 10.68 -14.91 13.82
CA ARG A 42 10.59 -15.38 12.43
C ARG A 42 10.73 -14.25 11.41
N TYR A 43 10.47 -13.01 11.79
CA TYR A 43 10.43 -11.88 10.89
C TYR A 43 11.62 -10.96 11.09
N LEU A 44 12.17 -10.47 9.98
CA LEU A 44 13.24 -9.47 9.98
C LEU A 44 12.82 -8.17 10.69
N SER A 45 11.58 -7.75 10.50
CA SER A 45 11.01 -6.53 11.09
C SER A 45 9.66 -6.82 11.72
N GLN A 46 9.27 -5.98 12.69
CA GLN A 46 7.99 -6.07 13.34
C GLN A 46 7.01 -5.03 12.78
N PRO A 47 5.68 -5.25 12.89
CA PRO A 47 4.68 -4.26 12.51
C PRO A 47 4.93 -2.91 13.18
N LEU A 48 4.88 -1.83 12.39
CA LEU A 48 5.04 -0.46 12.88
C LEU A 48 3.80 0.05 13.61
N ILE A 49 2.62 -0.42 13.18
CA ILE A 49 1.31 -0.03 13.69
C ILE A 49 0.58 -1.32 14.04
N THR A 50 -0.02 -1.39 15.24
CA THR A 50 -0.64 -2.61 15.77
C THR A 50 -2.10 -2.43 16.20
N ASP A 51 -2.59 -1.22 16.23
CA ASP A 51 -3.95 -0.84 16.59
C ASP A 51 -4.87 -0.61 15.37
N HIS A 52 -4.26 -0.48 14.19
CA HIS A 52 -4.95 -0.47 12.90
C HIS A 52 -4.27 -1.46 11.93
N TYR A 53 -5.05 -2.04 11.03
CA TYR A 53 -4.51 -2.76 9.88
C TYR A 53 -4.14 -1.77 8.79
N THR A 54 -2.92 -1.83 8.30
CA THR A 54 -2.37 -0.86 7.35
C THR A 54 -1.56 -1.56 6.26
N ALA A 55 -1.62 -1.05 5.04
CA ALA A 55 -0.92 -1.62 3.90
C ALA A 55 -0.38 -0.56 2.95
N ASP A 56 0.28 -0.99 1.90
CA ASP A 56 0.66 -0.15 0.76
C ASP A 56 1.37 1.15 1.20
N PRO A 57 2.46 1.04 1.99
CA PRO A 57 3.05 2.20 2.64
C PRO A 57 3.71 3.14 1.64
N SER A 58 3.23 4.38 1.56
CA SER A 58 3.91 5.49 0.91
C SER A 58 4.60 6.34 1.96
N ALA A 59 5.93 6.31 1.99
CA ALA A 59 6.75 6.97 3.01
C ALA A 59 7.54 8.13 2.40
N HIS A 60 7.47 9.29 3.04
CA HIS A 60 8.14 10.53 2.60
C HIS A 60 8.79 11.27 3.76
N VAL A 61 9.84 12.02 3.47
CA VAL A 61 10.44 12.95 4.43
C VAL A 61 10.05 14.37 4.05
N PHE A 62 9.23 15.00 4.87
CA PHE A 62 8.86 16.41 4.74
C PHE A 62 9.37 17.19 5.96
N ASP A 63 10.06 18.29 5.73
CA ASP A 63 10.65 19.14 6.80
C ASP A 63 11.50 18.36 7.81
N GLY A 64 12.17 17.29 7.36
CA GLY A 64 13.06 16.45 8.18
C GLY A 64 12.35 15.43 9.06
N LYS A 65 11.02 15.31 8.98
CA LYS A 65 10.20 14.30 9.65
C LYS A 65 9.68 13.28 8.65
N LEU A 66 9.60 12.03 9.05
CA LEU A 66 9.10 10.93 8.22
C LEU A 66 7.58 10.82 8.38
N TYR A 67 6.86 10.80 7.26
CA TYR A 67 5.42 10.59 7.19
C TYR A 67 5.11 9.34 6.36
N ILE A 68 4.09 8.61 6.76
CA ILE A 68 3.64 7.39 6.10
C ILE A 68 2.16 7.53 5.79
N TYR A 69 1.81 7.32 4.52
CA TYR A 69 0.46 7.38 3.99
C TYR A 69 0.06 5.99 3.50
N PRO A 70 -0.50 5.14 4.36
CA PRO A 70 -0.88 3.79 3.99
C PRO A 70 -2.33 3.70 3.53
N SER A 71 -2.70 2.58 2.91
CA SER A 71 -4.07 2.08 2.92
C SER A 71 -4.50 1.74 4.34
N HIS A 72 -5.75 2.02 4.70
CA HIS A 72 -6.35 1.60 5.97
C HIS A 72 -7.24 0.38 5.72
N ASP A 73 -6.71 -0.79 6.03
CA ASP A 73 -7.43 -2.05 5.87
C ASP A 73 -8.52 -2.19 6.93
N ILE A 74 -9.69 -2.61 6.52
CA ILE A 74 -10.85 -2.83 7.40
C ILE A 74 -11.47 -4.20 7.17
N GLU A 75 -12.13 -4.73 8.20
CA GLU A 75 -12.96 -5.91 8.05
C GLU A 75 -14.04 -5.66 6.98
N SER A 76 -14.26 -6.65 6.14
CA SER A 76 -15.23 -6.58 5.05
C SER A 76 -16.01 -7.88 4.94
N GLU A 77 -17.35 -7.78 4.81
CA GLU A 77 -18.21 -8.93 4.50
C GLU A 77 -18.15 -9.31 3.00
N VAL A 78 -17.38 -8.57 2.19
CA VAL A 78 -17.23 -8.84 0.75
C VAL A 78 -16.37 -10.09 0.57
N PRO A 79 -16.86 -11.13 -0.13
CA PRO A 79 -16.06 -12.33 -0.39
C PRO A 79 -14.76 -12.01 -1.15
N GLN A 80 -13.70 -12.75 -0.85
CA GLN A 80 -12.45 -12.64 -1.58
C GLN A 80 -12.62 -13.06 -3.04
N ASP A 81 -12.04 -12.28 -3.93
CA ASP A 81 -11.98 -12.56 -5.36
C ASP A 81 -10.67 -12.03 -5.98
N ASP A 82 -10.38 -12.44 -7.22
CA ASP A 82 -9.18 -12.03 -7.96
C ASP A 82 -9.26 -10.59 -8.52
N LEU A 83 -10.37 -9.88 -8.29
CA LEU A 83 -10.54 -8.47 -8.63
C LEU A 83 -10.31 -7.54 -7.42
N GLY A 84 -9.96 -8.11 -6.26
CA GLY A 84 -9.68 -7.37 -5.05
C GLY A 84 -10.91 -6.72 -4.42
N SER A 85 -12.12 -7.26 -4.64
CA SER A 85 -13.36 -6.67 -4.12
C SER A 85 -13.40 -6.61 -2.60
N HIS A 86 -12.71 -7.53 -1.93
CA HIS A 86 -12.58 -7.63 -0.48
C HIS A 86 -11.65 -6.56 0.15
N PHE A 87 -10.79 -5.93 -0.63
CA PHE A 87 -10.01 -4.76 -0.20
C PHE A 87 -10.91 -3.53 -0.23
N ASN A 88 -11.78 -3.39 0.76
CA ASN A 88 -12.84 -2.38 0.78
C ASN A 88 -12.50 -1.18 1.68
N MET A 89 -11.30 -0.64 1.54
CA MET A 89 -10.83 0.52 2.31
C MET A 89 -11.68 1.76 2.00
N MET A 90 -11.95 2.57 3.03
CA MET A 90 -12.90 3.68 2.97
C MET A 90 -12.32 5.03 3.37
N ASP A 91 -11.12 5.05 3.96
CA ASP A 91 -10.45 6.28 4.38
C ASP A 91 -8.92 6.10 4.44
N TYR A 92 -8.23 7.22 4.67
CA TYR A 92 -6.79 7.27 4.90
C TYR A 92 -6.48 7.90 6.24
N HIS A 93 -5.49 7.32 6.93
CA HIS A 93 -4.79 7.90 8.06
C HIS A 93 -3.37 8.31 7.66
N VAL A 94 -2.79 9.24 8.38
CA VAL A 94 -1.37 9.58 8.26
C VAL A 94 -0.66 9.20 9.55
N TYR A 95 0.50 8.61 9.40
CA TYR A 95 1.36 8.26 10.52
C TYR A 95 2.68 9.02 10.40
N ALA A 96 3.26 9.38 11.54
CA ALA A 96 4.49 10.16 11.55
C ALA A 96 5.54 9.57 12.51
N MET A 97 6.81 9.75 12.13
CA MET A 97 7.97 9.37 12.95
C MET A 97 9.01 10.49 12.90
N ASP A 98 9.61 10.82 14.03
CA ASP A 98 10.70 11.81 14.10
C ASP A 98 12.01 11.25 13.51
N SER A 99 12.15 9.92 13.50
CA SER A 99 13.28 9.19 12.91
C SER A 99 12.88 7.73 12.68
N PRO A 100 13.64 6.95 11.88
CA PRO A 100 13.36 5.53 11.67
C PRO A 100 13.41 4.64 12.93
N THR A 101 13.92 5.17 14.05
CA THR A 101 14.00 4.47 15.33
C THR A 101 13.04 5.00 16.39
N SER A 102 12.27 6.04 16.08
CA SER A 102 11.25 6.58 16.99
C SER A 102 9.95 5.77 16.89
N SER A 103 9.09 5.91 17.90
CA SER A 103 7.73 5.37 17.85
C SER A 103 6.92 6.07 16.74
N VAL A 104 6.00 5.31 16.15
CA VAL A 104 5.01 5.83 15.21
C VAL A 104 3.90 6.56 15.97
N VAL A 105 3.45 7.68 15.43
CA VAL A 105 2.32 8.46 15.94
C VAL A 105 1.22 8.44 14.88
N ASP A 106 0.01 8.04 15.23
CA ASP A 106 -1.18 8.21 14.40
C ASP A 106 -1.63 9.67 14.47
N GLU A 107 -1.52 10.39 13.38
CA GLU A 107 -1.95 11.79 13.23
C GLU A 107 -3.47 11.88 12.91
N GLY A 108 -4.12 10.73 12.73
CA GLY A 108 -5.55 10.58 12.53
C GLY A 108 -6.00 10.46 11.06
N LYS A 109 -7.33 10.33 10.90
CA LYS A 109 -7.98 10.28 9.59
C LYS A 109 -7.82 11.62 8.88
N VAL A 110 -7.41 11.58 7.61
CA VAL A 110 -7.13 12.78 6.80
C VAL A 110 -8.05 12.95 5.60
N LEU A 111 -8.66 11.85 5.11
CA LEU A 111 -9.61 11.86 3.99
C LEU A 111 -10.48 10.61 4.05
N GLY A 112 -11.77 10.72 3.78
CA GLY A 112 -12.69 9.62 3.63
C GLY A 112 -13.34 9.59 2.26
N VAL A 113 -13.86 8.43 1.84
CA VAL A 113 -14.58 8.31 0.55
C VAL A 113 -15.78 9.24 0.47
N GLU A 114 -16.41 9.55 1.60
CA GLU A 114 -17.53 10.49 1.72
C GLU A 114 -17.15 11.93 1.39
N ASP A 115 -15.87 12.28 1.49
CA ASP A 115 -15.33 13.61 1.22
C ASP A 115 -14.93 13.79 -0.26
N ILE A 116 -15.04 12.73 -1.09
CA ILE A 116 -14.63 12.72 -2.49
C ILE A 116 -15.85 12.66 -3.40
N PRO A 117 -16.21 13.77 -4.08
CA PRO A 117 -17.50 13.88 -4.78
C PRO A 117 -17.77 12.81 -5.85
N TRP A 118 -16.73 12.32 -6.51
CA TRP A 118 -16.83 11.38 -7.61
C TRP A 118 -16.61 9.91 -7.20
N ALA A 119 -15.93 9.65 -6.05
CA ALA A 119 -15.62 8.31 -5.59
C ALA A 119 -16.82 7.62 -4.95
N LYS A 120 -16.81 6.27 -5.01
CA LYS A 120 -17.86 5.43 -4.40
C LYS A 120 -17.31 4.43 -3.41
N ARG A 121 -16.12 3.89 -3.66
CA ARG A 121 -15.54 2.82 -2.84
C ARG A 121 -14.07 2.58 -3.16
N GLN A 122 -13.43 1.77 -2.34
CA GLN A 122 -12.08 1.23 -2.55
C GLN A 122 -11.03 2.34 -2.71
N LEU A 123 -10.75 3.03 -1.60
CA LEU A 123 -9.59 3.93 -1.50
C LEU A 123 -8.34 3.06 -1.31
N TRP A 124 -7.70 2.67 -2.42
CA TRP A 124 -6.54 1.79 -2.42
C TRP A 124 -5.24 2.58 -2.21
N ALA A 125 -4.09 1.97 -2.54
CA ALA A 125 -2.75 2.50 -2.27
C ALA A 125 -2.60 3.99 -2.62
N PRO A 126 -2.41 4.88 -1.64
CA PRO A 126 -2.20 6.31 -1.88
C PRO A 126 -0.72 6.63 -2.06
N ASP A 127 -0.45 7.85 -2.51
CA ASP A 127 0.86 8.49 -2.42
C ASP A 127 0.74 9.95 -2.04
N ALA A 128 1.84 10.55 -1.57
CA ALA A 128 1.89 11.95 -1.21
C ALA A 128 3.07 12.67 -1.86
N ALA A 129 2.92 13.98 -2.07
CA ALA A 129 4.00 14.86 -2.50
C ALA A 129 3.91 16.21 -1.81
N GLU A 130 5.02 16.94 -1.76
CA GLU A 130 5.07 18.34 -1.34
C GLU A 130 5.52 19.18 -2.52
N LYS A 131 4.92 20.34 -2.69
CA LYS A 131 5.42 21.38 -3.59
C LYS A 131 4.99 22.76 -3.13
N ASP A 132 5.93 23.68 -3.03
CA ASP A 132 5.71 25.09 -2.69
C ASP A 132 4.92 25.28 -1.37
N GLY A 133 5.17 24.41 -0.37
CA GLY A 133 4.52 24.44 0.94
C GLY A 133 3.08 23.94 0.93
N LYS A 134 2.68 23.22 -0.12
CA LYS A 134 1.41 22.48 -0.21
C LYS A 134 1.69 20.99 -0.24
N TYR A 135 0.79 20.23 0.36
CA TYR A 135 0.85 18.77 0.39
C TYR A 135 -0.28 18.20 -0.46
N TYR A 136 0.05 17.20 -1.24
CA TYR A 136 -0.85 16.55 -2.19
C TYR A 136 -0.97 15.08 -1.82
N LEU A 137 -2.19 14.60 -1.65
CA LEU A 137 -2.49 13.18 -1.45
C LEU A 137 -3.13 12.66 -2.74
N TYR A 138 -2.46 11.75 -3.42
CA TYR A 138 -2.95 11.06 -4.61
C TYR A 138 -3.54 9.72 -4.20
N PHE A 139 -4.68 9.37 -4.77
CA PHE A 139 -5.38 8.16 -4.38
C PHE A 139 -6.19 7.56 -5.53
N PRO A 140 -6.18 6.25 -5.70
CA PRO A 140 -7.12 5.58 -6.60
C PRO A 140 -8.43 5.34 -5.86
N ALA A 141 -9.53 5.52 -6.57
CA ALA A 141 -10.86 5.16 -6.10
C ALA A 141 -11.73 4.71 -7.26
N LYS A 142 -12.70 3.83 -7.01
CA LYS A 142 -13.71 3.47 -8.00
C LYS A 142 -14.83 4.50 -8.04
N ASP A 143 -15.17 4.90 -9.27
CA ASP A 143 -16.31 5.75 -9.56
C ASP A 143 -17.65 4.97 -9.53
N ALA A 144 -18.74 5.64 -9.91
CA ALA A 144 -20.08 5.03 -9.95
C ALA A 144 -20.23 3.93 -11.01
N GLN A 145 -19.30 3.79 -11.94
CA GLN A 145 -19.23 2.75 -12.97
C GLN A 145 -18.26 1.61 -12.61
N ASP A 146 -17.76 1.57 -11.37
CA ASP A 146 -16.76 0.61 -10.91
C ASP A 146 -15.41 0.68 -11.65
N ILE A 147 -15.07 1.86 -12.16
CA ILE A 147 -13.83 2.13 -12.86
C ILE A 147 -12.89 2.93 -11.94
N PHE A 148 -11.68 2.44 -11.74
CA PHE A 148 -10.65 3.17 -11.01
C PHE A 148 -10.23 4.44 -11.75
N LYS A 149 -10.17 5.52 -11.00
CA LYS A 149 -9.57 6.80 -11.36
C LYS A 149 -8.61 7.23 -10.26
N ILE A 150 -7.66 8.08 -10.60
CA ILE A 150 -6.76 8.68 -9.61
C ILE A 150 -7.26 10.09 -9.30
N GLY A 151 -7.48 10.36 -8.03
CA GLY A 151 -7.81 11.68 -7.50
C GLY A 151 -6.60 12.34 -6.86
N VAL A 152 -6.75 13.62 -6.55
CA VAL A 152 -5.82 14.40 -5.74
C VAL A 152 -6.58 15.21 -4.71
N ALA A 153 -6.05 15.26 -3.49
CA ALA A 153 -6.50 16.14 -2.42
C ALA A 153 -5.35 17.00 -1.93
N VAL A 154 -5.64 18.22 -1.48
CA VAL A 154 -4.61 19.22 -1.14
C VAL A 154 -4.77 19.65 0.31
N ALA A 155 -3.65 19.88 1.00
CA ALA A 155 -3.57 20.38 2.36
C ALA A 155 -2.45 21.42 2.54
N ASP A 156 -2.51 22.16 3.65
CA ASP A 156 -1.44 23.07 4.10
C ASP A 156 -0.47 22.41 5.10
N SER A 157 -0.71 21.14 5.43
CA SER A 157 0.09 20.34 6.36
C SER A 157 0.22 18.91 5.84
N PRO A 158 1.34 18.21 6.08
CA PRO A 158 1.49 16.81 5.71
C PRO A 158 0.48 15.89 6.42
N THR A 159 -0.07 16.33 7.54
CA THR A 159 -1.10 15.62 8.32
C THR A 159 -2.52 16.08 8.00
N GLY A 160 -2.72 16.83 6.90
CA GLY A 160 -4.03 17.32 6.49
C GLY A 160 -4.60 18.43 7.37
N PRO A 161 -5.96 18.58 7.41
CA PRO A 161 -6.93 17.83 6.62
C PRO A 161 -6.78 18.07 5.12
N PHE A 162 -6.94 17.02 4.32
CA PHE A 162 -6.89 17.12 2.87
C PHE A 162 -8.26 17.43 2.28
N THR A 163 -8.30 18.28 1.27
CA THR A 163 -9.51 18.62 0.51
C THR A 163 -9.42 18.05 -0.90
N ALA A 164 -10.28 17.07 -1.21
CA ALA A 164 -10.29 16.43 -2.52
C ALA A 164 -10.73 17.39 -3.63
N GLN A 165 -10.10 17.24 -4.81
CA GLN A 165 -10.60 17.92 -6.01
C GLN A 165 -11.95 17.34 -6.43
N PRO A 166 -12.85 18.18 -7.04
CA PRO A 166 -14.21 17.74 -7.36
C PRO A 166 -14.29 16.66 -8.45
N GLU A 167 -13.24 16.50 -9.24
CA GLU A 167 -13.11 15.53 -10.33
C GLU A 167 -11.78 14.77 -10.20
N PRO A 168 -11.66 13.54 -10.71
CA PRO A 168 -10.38 12.86 -10.79
C PRO A 168 -9.42 13.57 -11.75
N ILE A 169 -8.13 13.32 -11.62
CA ILE A 169 -7.11 13.80 -12.55
C ILE A 169 -7.50 13.37 -13.97
N LYS A 170 -7.62 14.34 -14.86
CA LYS A 170 -8.07 14.10 -16.24
C LYS A 170 -7.11 13.17 -16.98
N GLY A 171 -7.66 12.08 -17.53
CA GLY A 171 -6.86 11.06 -18.23
C GLY A 171 -6.17 10.06 -17.34
N SER A 172 -6.39 10.12 -16.02
CA SER A 172 -5.96 9.09 -15.08
C SER A 172 -6.83 7.84 -15.15
N TYR A 173 -6.27 6.70 -14.78
CA TYR A 173 -6.94 5.41 -14.71
C TYR A 173 -6.09 4.43 -13.88
N SER A 174 -6.66 3.25 -13.57
CA SER A 174 -5.96 2.22 -12.81
C SER A 174 -5.65 2.66 -11.38
N ILE A 175 -4.57 2.16 -10.79
CA ILE A 175 -4.27 2.23 -9.36
C ILE A 175 -2.81 2.61 -9.10
N ASP A 176 -2.45 2.69 -7.83
CA ASP A 176 -1.10 2.80 -7.29
C ASP A 176 -0.32 4.01 -7.84
N PRO A 177 -0.86 5.24 -7.70
CA PRO A 177 -0.08 6.42 -8.01
C PRO A 177 1.14 6.51 -7.11
N ALA A 178 2.30 6.86 -7.71
CA ALA A 178 3.53 7.21 -7.00
C ALA A 178 4.17 8.42 -7.68
N VAL A 179 4.37 9.51 -6.96
CA VAL A 179 4.91 10.75 -7.48
C VAL A 179 6.39 10.88 -7.11
N PHE A 180 7.21 11.01 -8.12
CA PHE A 180 8.65 11.22 -7.99
C PHE A 180 9.00 12.64 -8.40
N GLU A 181 9.71 13.38 -7.54
CA GLU A 181 10.33 14.67 -7.86
C GLU A 181 11.72 14.45 -8.37
N ASP A 182 12.00 14.92 -9.59
CA ASP A 182 13.32 14.86 -10.21
C ASP A 182 14.19 16.04 -9.78
N ALA A 183 15.50 15.90 -9.93
CA ALA A 183 16.50 16.92 -9.57
C ALA A 183 16.30 18.29 -10.26
N ASP A 184 15.59 18.34 -11.38
CA ASP A 184 15.23 19.58 -12.07
C ASP A 184 13.92 20.23 -11.55
N GLY A 185 13.29 19.65 -10.51
CA GLY A 185 12.01 20.09 -9.94
C GLY A 185 10.79 19.64 -10.73
N SER A 186 10.96 18.81 -11.78
CA SER A 186 9.85 18.16 -12.46
C SER A 186 9.28 17.03 -11.62
N ASN A 187 7.96 16.91 -11.58
CA ASN A 187 7.27 15.84 -10.90
C ASN A 187 6.66 14.87 -11.90
N TYR A 188 6.82 13.57 -11.67
CA TYR A 188 6.31 12.50 -12.51
C TYR A 188 5.47 11.55 -11.68
N MET A 189 4.25 11.26 -12.13
CA MET A 189 3.44 10.21 -11.53
C MET A 189 3.63 8.91 -12.30
N TYR A 190 3.99 7.85 -11.56
CA TYR A 190 3.98 6.46 -12.02
C TYR A 190 2.74 5.80 -11.47
N PHE A 191 2.06 4.97 -12.27
CA PHE A 191 0.84 4.32 -11.80
C PHE A 191 0.49 3.09 -12.63
N GLY A 192 -0.46 2.31 -12.15
CA GLY A 192 -1.00 1.17 -12.86
C GLY A 192 -0.91 -0.12 -12.07
N GLY A 193 -1.89 -0.98 -12.26
CA GLY A 193 -1.92 -2.35 -11.77
C GLY A 193 -2.85 -3.18 -12.65
N ILE A 194 -2.45 -4.42 -12.93
CA ILE A 194 -3.26 -5.36 -13.71
C ILE A 194 -4.31 -6.05 -12.81
N TRP A 195 -5.13 -6.95 -13.36
CA TRP A 195 -6.24 -7.63 -12.71
C TRP A 195 -7.25 -6.64 -12.09
N GLY A 196 -7.41 -6.64 -10.76
CA GLY A 196 -8.29 -5.72 -10.04
C GLY A 196 -7.97 -4.25 -10.29
N GLY A 197 -6.70 -3.92 -10.57
CA GLY A 197 -6.25 -2.57 -10.92
C GLY A 197 -6.63 -2.10 -12.32
N GLN A 198 -7.19 -2.99 -13.17
CA GLN A 198 -7.83 -2.66 -14.44
C GLN A 198 -6.91 -2.15 -15.57
N LEU A 199 -5.57 -2.11 -15.37
CA LEU A 199 -4.63 -1.58 -16.38
C LEU A 199 -4.78 -2.29 -17.74
N GLN A 200 -5.01 -3.61 -17.76
CA GLN A 200 -5.20 -4.40 -18.96
C GLN A 200 -6.45 -4.02 -19.76
N LYS A 201 -7.40 -3.29 -19.17
CA LYS A 201 -8.61 -2.78 -19.82
C LYS A 201 -8.40 -1.45 -20.55
N TYR A 202 -7.16 -0.92 -20.54
CA TYR A 202 -6.84 0.34 -21.21
C TYR A 202 -5.99 0.09 -22.46
N ARG A 203 -6.34 0.78 -23.55
CA ARG A 203 -5.58 0.83 -24.79
C ARG A 203 -5.48 2.28 -25.25
N ASN A 204 -4.25 2.76 -25.47
CA ASN A 204 -4.02 4.17 -25.82
C ASN A 204 -4.77 5.12 -24.87
N ASN A 205 -4.71 4.85 -23.57
CA ASN A 205 -5.38 5.61 -22.48
C ASN A 205 -6.93 5.63 -22.56
N ASN A 206 -7.53 4.74 -23.34
CA ASN A 206 -8.97 4.61 -23.41
C ASN A 206 -9.42 3.27 -22.80
N PHE A 207 -10.46 3.34 -21.97
CA PHE A 207 -11.08 2.15 -21.39
C PHE A 207 -11.76 1.32 -22.46
N GLU A 208 -11.49 0.01 -22.47
CA GLU A 208 -12.15 -0.98 -23.28
C GLU A 208 -12.59 -2.14 -22.37
N ASP A 209 -13.89 -2.37 -22.28
CA ASP A 209 -14.37 -3.55 -21.56
C ASP A 209 -13.93 -4.82 -22.28
N LYS A 210 -13.04 -5.57 -21.66
CA LYS A 210 -12.46 -6.81 -22.19
C LYS A 210 -13.12 -8.07 -21.64
N GLY A 211 -14.04 -7.91 -20.68
CA GLY A 211 -14.72 -9.01 -20.01
C GLY A 211 -14.56 -8.98 -18.48
N PRO A 212 -15.23 -9.93 -17.79
CA PRO A 212 -15.32 -9.92 -16.33
C PRO A 212 -14.15 -10.63 -15.62
N ALA A 213 -13.38 -11.47 -16.32
CA ALA A 213 -12.28 -12.18 -15.66
C ALA A 213 -11.08 -11.25 -15.39
N PRO A 214 -10.32 -11.47 -14.32
CA PRO A 214 -9.17 -10.63 -13.96
C PRO A 214 -8.10 -10.58 -15.08
N THR A 215 -7.98 -11.64 -15.85
CA THR A 215 -7.00 -11.75 -16.94
C THR A 215 -7.52 -11.26 -18.30
N ASP A 216 -8.80 -10.90 -18.40
CA ASP A 216 -9.39 -10.43 -19.67
C ASP A 216 -8.72 -9.12 -20.12
N GLY A 217 -8.14 -9.16 -21.31
CA GLY A 217 -7.40 -8.04 -21.88
C GLY A 217 -5.88 -8.06 -21.66
N LEU A 218 -5.34 -9.02 -20.90
CA LEU A 218 -3.88 -9.22 -20.85
C LEU A 218 -3.32 -9.64 -22.21
N PRO A 219 -2.06 -9.30 -22.53
CA PRO A 219 -1.34 -9.89 -23.64
C PRO A 219 -1.22 -11.43 -23.51
N ALA A 220 -0.97 -12.13 -24.62
CA ALA A 220 -0.60 -13.55 -24.56
C ALA A 220 0.77 -13.72 -23.88
N ASP A 221 1.05 -14.90 -23.33
CA ASP A 221 2.24 -15.15 -22.50
C ASP A 221 3.57 -14.87 -23.22
N ASP A 222 3.62 -15.03 -24.55
CA ASP A 222 4.78 -14.78 -25.40
C ASP A 222 4.85 -13.34 -25.95
N GLN A 223 3.89 -12.50 -25.60
CA GLN A 223 3.85 -11.10 -26.01
C GLN A 223 4.42 -10.18 -24.92
N PRO A 224 4.89 -8.98 -25.28
CA PRO A 224 5.36 -8.00 -24.30
C PRO A 224 4.36 -7.77 -23.17
N ALA A 225 4.83 -7.85 -21.93
CA ALA A 225 4.05 -7.53 -20.75
C ALA A 225 3.62 -6.05 -20.75
N LEU A 226 2.53 -5.76 -20.06
CA LEU A 226 2.18 -4.38 -19.71
C LEU A 226 3.19 -3.83 -18.70
N GLY A 227 3.57 -2.58 -18.87
CA GLY A 227 4.40 -1.84 -17.92
C GLY A 227 3.59 -0.80 -17.14
N PRO A 228 4.18 -0.20 -16.10
CA PRO A 228 3.58 0.95 -15.43
C PRO A 228 3.44 2.12 -16.40
N ILE A 229 2.55 3.03 -16.04
CA ILE A 229 2.28 4.25 -16.81
C ILE A 229 3.03 5.41 -16.15
N ILE A 230 3.54 6.34 -16.95
CA ILE A 230 4.15 7.58 -16.48
C ILE A 230 3.47 8.78 -17.12
N ALA A 231 3.32 9.85 -16.35
CA ALA A 231 2.98 11.16 -16.86
C ALA A 231 3.69 12.25 -16.04
N LYS A 232 4.20 13.28 -16.71
CA LYS A 232 4.66 14.49 -16.04
C LYS A 232 3.47 15.24 -15.44
N MET A 233 3.60 15.66 -14.18
CA MET A 233 2.60 16.49 -13.52
C MET A 233 2.68 17.94 -13.99
N SER A 234 1.53 18.64 -13.95
CA SER A 234 1.47 20.10 -14.12
C SER A 234 2.15 20.82 -12.94
N ASP A 235 2.47 22.08 -13.14
CA ASP A 235 3.17 22.88 -12.12
C ASP A 235 2.35 23.03 -10.82
N ASP A 236 1.02 23.00 -10.92
CA ASP A 236 0.10 23.04 -9.77
C ASP A 236 -0.17 21.66 -9.15
N MET A 237 0.44 20.61 -9.68
CA MET A 237 0.32 19.23 -9.18
C MET A 237 -1.09 18.61 -9.25
N LEU A 238 -2.03 19.24 -9.96
CA LEU A 238 -3.44 18.80 -9.98
C LEU A 238 -3.82 18.00 -11.23
N GLU A 239 -3.02 18.09 -12.30
CA GLU A 239 -3.29 17.44 -13.59
C GLU A 239 -2.01 16.88 -14.21
N PHE A 240 -2.15 16.09 -15.26
CA PHE A 240 -1.04 15.72 -16.12
C PHE A 240 -0.70 16.85 -17.10
N ALA A 241 0.56 17.21 -17.20
CA ALA A 241 1.08 18.14 -18.21
C ALA A 241 1.22 17.50 -19.60
N GLU A 242 1.13 16.20 -19.69
CA GLU A 242 1.27 15.41 -20.92
C GLU A 242 0.32 14.20 -20.94
N THR A 243 0.19 13.59 -22.11
CA THR A 243 -0.54 12.32 -22.24
C THR A 243 0.26 11.19 -21.56
N PRO A 244 -0.38 10.38 -20.69
CA PRO A 244 0.27 9.24 -20.05
C PRO A 244 0.88 8.25 -21.06
N LYS A 245 2.05 7.69 -20.72
CA LYS A 245 2.83 6.78 -21.56
C LYS A 245 3.17 5.51 -20.80
N GLU A 246 3.14 4.39 -21.49
CA GLU A 246 3.58 3.12 -20.92
C GLU A 246 5.10 3.02 -20.90
N ILE A 247 5.66 2.66 -19.75
CA ILE A 247 7.07 2.34 -19.57
C ILE A 247 7.33 0.90 -20.04
N LYS A 248 8.45 0.70 -20.75
CA LYS A 248 8.92 -0.64 -21.12
C LYS A 248 9.98 -1.10 -20.13
N ILE A 249 9.79 -2.33 -19.62
CA ILE A 249 10.80 -3.03 -18.81
C ILE A 249 11.43 -4.09 -19.71
N LEU A 250 12.75 -4.05 -19.81
CA LEU A 250 13.55 -4.90 -20.69
C LEU A 250 14.32 -5.94 -19.86
N ASP A 251 14.64 -7.06 -20.48
CA ASP A 251 15.66 -7.98 -19.97
C ASP A 251 17.08 -7.45 -20.19
N GLN A 252 18.10 -8.22 -19.79
CA GLN A 252 19.51 -7.85 -19.92
C GLN A 252 19.97 -7.84 -21.39
N GLU A 253 19.26 -8.51 -22.28
CA GLU A 253 19.50 -8.55 -23.71
C GLU A 253 18.82 -7.40 -24.46
N GLY A 254 18.02 -6.58 -23.77
CA GLY A 254 17.29 -5.43 -24.32
C GLY A 254 15.95 -5.78 -24.95
N ASN A 255 15.42 -6.99 -24.71
CA ASN A 255 14.08 -7.38 -25.16
C ASN A 255 13.04 -7.02 -24.09
N PRO A 256 11.82 -6.59 -24.47
CA PRO A 256 10.74 -6.42 -23.50
C PRO A 256 10.44 -7.71 -22.72
N LEU A 257 10.22 -7.60 -21.42
CA LEU A 257 9.72 -8.73 -20.62
C LEU A 257 8.38 -9.20 -21.19
N VAL A 258 8.14 -10.51 -21.21
CA VAL A 258 6.90 -11.09 -21.72
C VAL A 258 5.87 -11.30 -20.63
N ASN A 259 4.58 -11.33 -21.00
CA ASN A 259 3.47 -11.44 -20.06
C ASN A 259 3.51 -12.72 -19.20
N GLY A 260 4.00 -13.84 -19.76
CA GLY A 260 4.16 -15.11 -19.03
C GLY A 260 5.36 -15.16 -18.07
N ASP A 261 6.18 -14.12 -18.01
CA ASP A 261 7.32 -14.03 -17.08
C ASP A 261 6.87 -13.46 -15.72
N ASN A 262 6.10 -14.23 -14.99
CA ASN A 262 5.48 -13.83 -13.73
C ASN A 262 6.48 -13.43 -12.64
N ASN A 263 7.73 -13.89 -12.72
CA ASN A 263 8.75 -13.54 -11.72
C ASN A 263 9.38 -12.17 -11.94
N ARG A 264 9.25 -11.60 -13.15
CA ARG A 264 9.94 -10.34 -13.49
C ARG A 264 9.00 -9.27 -14.04
N ARG A 265 7.85 -9.66 -14.64
CA ARG A 265 6.92 -8.70 -15.23
C ARG A 265 6.29 -7.80 -14.18
N PHE A 266 5.94 -6.59 -14.59
CA PHE A 266 5.15 -5.66 -13.79
C PHE A 266 3.75 -6.21 -13.51
N PHE A 267 3.31 -6.07 -12.27
CA PHE A 267 1.93 -6.33 -11.87
C PHE A 267 1.27 -5.04 -11.34
N GLU A 268 1.88 -4.40 -10.31
CA GLU A 268 1.37 -3.18 -9.66
C GLU A 268 2.47 -2.52 -8.80
N ALA A 269 2.12 -1.52 -7.98
CA ALA A 269 2.99 -0.93 -6.95
C ALA A 269 4.27 -0.29 -7.51
N ALA A 270 4.16 0.47 -8.60
CA ALA A 270 5.30 1.19 -9.15
C ALA A 270 5.82 2.24 -8.16
N TRP A 271 7.13 2.23 -7.89
CA TRP A 271 7.82 3.24 -7.09
C TRP A 271 9.13 3.65 -7.77
N VAL A 272 9.45 4.93 -7.75
CA VAL A 272 10.73 5.40 -8.34
C VAL A 272 11.52 6.19 -7.31
N HIS A 273 12.81 5.89 -7.24
CA HIS A 273 13.79 6.69 -6.54
C HIS A 273 15.05 6.85 -7.38
N GLN A 274 15.90 7.81 -7.03
CA GLN A 274 17.18 8.03 -7.70
C GLN A 274 18.34 7.76 -6.74
N TYR A 275 19.32 7.01 -7.21
CA TYR A 275 20.57 6.79 -6.48
C TYR A 275 21.78 6.96 -7.42
N ASN A 276 22.72 7.84 -7.04
CA ASN A 276 23.92 8.17 -7.83
C ASN A 276 23.62 8.51 -9.30
N GLY A 277 22.51 9.22 -9.57
CA GLY A 277 22.12 9.65 -10.91
C GLY A 277 21.42 8.59 -11.76
N THR A 278 21.21 7.38 -11.22
CA THR A 278 20.46 6.31 -11.87
C THR A 278 19.05 6.27 -11.31
N TYR A 279 18.05 6.09 -12.18
CA TYR A 279 16.65 5.91 -11.79
C TYR A 279 16.36 4.44 -11.55
N TYR A 280 15.76 4.14 -10.41
CA TYR A 280 15.35 2.80 -9.97
C TYR A 280 13.83 2.76 -9.94
N LEU A 281 13.24 1.98 -10.82
CA LEU A 281 11.83 1.62 -10.80
C LEU A 281 11.69 0.28 -10.08
N SER A 282 11.07 0.27 -8.91
CA SER A 282 10.70 -0.95 -8.21
C SER A 282 9.21 -1.19 -8.30
N TYR A 283 8.78 -2.45 -8.27
CA TYR A 283 7.39 -2.84 -8.50
C TYR A 283 7.09 -4.25 -7.98
N SER A 284 5.81 -4.52 -7.70
CA SER A 284 5.31 -5.86 -7.37
C SER A 284 5.16 -6.72 -8.63
N THR A 285 5.52 -8.00 -8.51
CA THR A 285 5.30 -9.02 -9.53
C THR A 285 3.95 -9.75 -9.36
N GLY A 286 3.18 -9.39 -8.32
CA GLY A 286 1.84 -9.91 -8.04
C GLY A 286 1.86 -11.36 -7.56
N ASP A 287 1.37 -12.27 -8.39
CA ASP A 287 1.18 -13.69 -8.08
C ASP A 287 2.45 -14.47 -7.72
N THR A 288 3.63 -13.90 -7.91
CA THR A 288 4.91 -14.45 -7.42
C THR A 288 5.46 -13.73 -6.18
N HIS A 289 4.79 -12.65 -5.76
CA HIS A 289 5.00 -11.93 -4.50
C HIS A 289 6.38 -11.28 -4.30
N TYR A 290 7.16 -11.03 -5.36
CA TYR A 290 8.41 -10.28 -5.27
C TYR A 290 8.17 -8.78 -5.37
N ILE A 291 9.01 -7.99 -4.70
CA ILE A 291 9.30 -6.62 -5.15
C ILE A 291 10.56 -6.70 -6.01
N ALA A 292 10.38 -6.52 -7.30
CA ALA A 292 11.44 -6.48 -8.31
C ALA A 292 11.89 -5.05 -8.57
N TYR A 293 13.05 -4.87 -9.24
CA TYR A 293 13.47 -3.54 -9.69
C TYR A 293 14.19 -3.57 -11.04
N ALA A 294 14.11 -2.44 -11.71
CA ALA A 294 14.76 -2.15 -12.98
C ALA A 294 15.38 -0.76 -12.93
N THR A 295 16.39 -0.49 -13.75
CA THR A 295 17.11 0.79 -13.78
C THR A 295 17.08 1.45 -15.14
N ALA A 296 17.17 2.80 -15.16
CA ALA A 296 17.25 3.61 -16.37
C ALA A 296 18.11 4.88 -16.16
N GLU A 297 18.47 5.55 -17.26
CA GLU A 297 19.20 6.83 -17.25
C GLU A 297 18.28 8.06 -17.23
N ASN A 298 16.97 7.86 -17.37
CA ASN A 298 15.98 8.95 -17.36
C ASN A 298 14.61 8.43 -16.85
N PRO A 299 13.69 9.32 -16.40
CA PRO A 299 12.43 8.92 -15.77
C PRO A 299 11.48 8.13 -16.68
N TYR A 300 11.58 8.27 -17.99
CA TYR A 300 10.71 7.58 -18.95
C TYR A 300 11.23 6.18 -19.35
N GLY A 301 12.45 5.82 -18.93
CA GLY A 301 13.08 4.57 -19.33
C GLY A 301 13.55 4.56 -20.81
N PRO A 302 13.60 3.39 -21.51
CA PRO A 302 13.18 2.08 -20.96
C PRO A 302 14.00 1.67 -19.76
N PHE A 303 13.40 0.91 -18.86
CA PHE A 303 14.07 0.38 -17.69
C PHE A 303 14.55 -1.05 -17.96
N THR A 304 15.77 -1.38 -17.54
CA THR A 304 16.34 -2.73 -17.64
C THR A 304 16.23 -3.43 -16.28
N TYR A 305 15.59 -4.59 -16.25
CA TYR A 305 15.43 -5.43 -15.05
C TYR A 305 16.81 -5.74 -14.43
N GLN A 306 16.94 -5.59 -13.12
CA GLN A 306 18.18 -5.82 -12.39
C GLN A 306 18.09 -6.93 -11.35
N GLY A 307 16.91 -7.15 -10.76
CA GLY A 307 16.78 -8.16 -9.71
C GLY A 307 15.60 -7.94 -8.78
N VAL A 308 15.74 -8.45 -7.57
CA VAL A 308 14.73 -8.45 -6.51
C VAL A 308 15.17 -7.56 -5.36
N VAL A 309 14.31 -6.67 -4.90
CA VAL A 309 14.47 -5.87 -3.69
C VAL A 309 14.07 -6.67 -2.47
N LEU A 310 12.87 -7.29 -2.50
CA LEU A 310 12.28 -8.02 -1.39
C LEU A 310 11.75 -9.37 -1.85
N ASN A 311 12.16 -10.43 -1.16
CA ASN A 311 11.59 -11.77 -1.31
C ASN A 311 10.13 -11.81 -0.83
N PRO A 312 9.34 -12.84 -1.23
CA PRO A 312 7.93 -12.92 -0.88
C PRO A 312 7.66 -12.80 0.62
N VAL A 313 6.61 -12.05 0.94
CA VAL A 313 6.08 -11.87 2.30
C VAL A 313 4.91 -12.82 2.57
N GLU A 314 4.46 -12.93 3.80
CA GLU A 314 3.16 -13.54 4.11
C GLU A 314 2.03 -12.63 3.63
N GLY A 315 1.00 -13.23 3.00
CA GLY A 315 -0.11 -12.51 2.34
C GLY A 315 -0.02 -12.58 0.82
N TRP A 316 -1.10 -12.14 0.13
CA TRP A 316 -1.13 -12.23 -1.33
C TRP A 316 -0.52 -10.99 -1.99
N THR A 317 -0.83 -9.80 -1.49
CA THR A 317 -0.28 -8.55 -2.04
C THR A 317 1.10 -8.27 -1.48
N ASN A 318 1.90 -7.52 -2.25
CA ASN A 318 3.19 -6.99 -1.83
C ASN A 318 3.35 -5.59 -2.44
N HIS A 319 3.36 -4.56 -1.60
CA HIS A 319 3.49 -3.16 -2.00
C HIS A 319 4.51 -2.47 -1.09
N HIS A 320 5.19 -1.43 -1.60
CA HIS A 320 6.34 -0.85 -0.91
C HIS A 320 6.55 0.63 -1.26
N SER A 321 7.40 1.26 -0.49
CA SER A 321 8.09 2.51 -0.84
C SER A 321 9.56 2.45 -0.39
N ILE A 322 10.42 3.23 -1.04
CA ILE A 322 11.84 3.34 -0.73
C ILE A 322 12.16 4.82 -0.51
N VAL A 323 12.71 5.15 0.66
CA VAL A 323 12.98 6.53 1.04
C VAL A 323 14.37 6.66 1.69
N GLU A 324 15.04 7.78 1.42
CA GLU A 324 16.27 8.17 2.10
C GLU A 324 15.95 9.03 3.32
N VAL A 325 16.50 8.64 4.47
CA VAL A 325 16.38 9.38 5.73
C VAL A 325 17.78 9.59 6.31
N ASN A 326 18.25 10.83 6.35
CA ASN A 326 19.56 11.21 6.89
C ASN A 326 20.76 10.44 6.28
N GLY A 327 20.71 10.15 4.98
CA GLY A 327 21.78 9.44 4.25
C GLY A 327 21.71 7.91 4.36
N GLU A 328 20.68 7.37 4.97
CA GLU A 328 20.40 5.94 5.02
C GLU A 328 19.09 5.63 4.26
N TRP A 329 19.06 4.50 3.54
CA TRP A 329 17.90 4.08 2.77
C TRP A 329 17.04 3.08 3.54
N TYR A 330 15.73 3.21 3.42
CA TYR A 330 14.75 2.36 4.08
C TYR A 330 13.71 1.87 3.07
N LEU A 331 13.37 0.59 3.20
CA LEU A 331 12.24 -0.06 2.54
C LEU A 331 11.08 -0.13 3.52
N PHE A 332 9.94 0.44 3.14
CA PHE A 332 8.65 0.20 3.77
C PHE A 332 7.89 -0.82 2.93
N TYR A 333 7.27 -1.78 3.57
CA TYR A 333 6.51 -2.85 2.93
C TYR A 333 5.40 -3.33 3.86
N HIS A 334 4.51 -4.19 3.39
CA HIS A 334 3.51 -4.81 4.24
C HIS A 334 3.58 -6.34 4.18
N ASP A 335 3.01 -6.98 5.20
CA ASP A 335 2.67 -8.40 5.25
C ASP A 335 1.39 -8.60 6.07
N THR A 336 1.08 -9.84 6.45
CA THR A 336 -0.11 -10.20 7.22
C THR A 336 0.20 -10.76 8.61
N GLN A 337 1.35 -10.45 9.19
CA GLN A 337 1.80 -11.01 10.48
C GLN A 337 0.77 -10.86 11.60
N LEU A 338 0.05 -9.73 11.67
CA LEU A 338 -0.90 -9.46 12.77
C LEU A 338 -2.17 -10.30 12.66
N SER A 339 -2.69 -10.51 11.45
CA SER A 339 -4.00 -11.13 11.23
C SER A 339 -3.92 -12.54 10.65
N GLY A 340 -2.91 -12.81 9.80
CA GLY A 340 -2.89 -13.97 8.91
C GLY A 340 -3.86 -13.88 7.73
N GLU A 341 -4.62 -12.76 7.60
CA GLU A 341 -5.67 -12.56 6.60
C GLU A 341 -5.20 -11.60 5.51
N THR A 342 -5.38 -11.96 4.23
CA THR A 342 -4.82 -11.23 3.08
C THR A 342 -5.30 -9.78 2.95
N HIS A 343 -6.44 -9.44 3.53
CA HIS A 343 -7.06 -8.11 3.47
C HIS A 343 -6.92 -7.29 4.77
N LEU A 344 -6.19 -7.81 5.77
CA LEU A 344 -5.93 -7.15 7.04
C LEU A 344 -4.43 -7.15 7.31
N ARG A 345 -3.73 -6.29 6.60
CA ARG A 345 -2.27 -6.24 6.50
C ARG A 345 -1.66 -5.34 7.57
N ASN A 346 -0.36 -5.39 7.69
CA ASN A 346 0.41 -4.50 8.55
C ASN A 346 1.69 -4.04 7.87
N ILE A 347 1.99 -2.75 8.02
CA ILE A 347 3.22 -2.17 7.47
C ILE A 347 4.43 -2.44 8.35
N LYS A 348 5.57 -2.61 7.70
CA LYS A 348 6.89 -2.83 8.29
C LYS A 348 7.93 -1.93 7.63
N MET A 349 9.07 -1.79 8.27
CA MET A 349 10.21 -1.04 7.75
C MET A 349 11.50 -1.82 8.00
N THR A 350 12.43 -1.77 7.04
CA THR A 350 13.79 -2.29 7.20
C THR A 350 14.79 -1.42 6.45
N LYS A 351 16.09 -1.53 6.77
CA LYS A 351 17.14 -0.88 5.99
C LYS A 351 17.26 -1.48 4.60
N LEU A 352 17.47 -0.62 3.61
CA LEU A 352 17.81 -1.00 2.24
C LEU A 352 19.26 -0.63 1.97
N THR A 353 20.00 -1.48 1.27
CA THR A 353 21.40 -1.26 0.94
C THR A 353 21.60 -1.26 -0.56
N HIS A 354 22.11 -0.14 -1.10
CA HIS A 354 22.69 -0.09 -2.43
C HIS A 354 24.15 -0.56 -2.34
N LEU A 355 24.49 -1.56 -3.15
CA LEU A 355 25.86 -2.10 -3.22
C LEU A 355 26.77 -1.17 -4.04
N PRO A 356 28.11 -1.30 -3.96
CA PRO A 356 29.04 -0.42 -4.67
C PRO A 356 28.89 -0.43 -6.19
N ASP A 357 28.32 -1.48 -6.78
CA ASP A 357 28.04 -1.60 -8.21
C ASP A 357 26.67 -0.99 -8.61
N GLY A 358 25.94 -0.43 -7.64
CA GLY A 358 24.62 0.15 -7.84
C GLY A 358 23.48 -0.86 -7.73
N SER A 359 23.74 -2.15 -7.56
CA SER A 359 22.66 -3.12 -7.31
C SER A 359 22.09 -2.96 -5.90
N ILE A 360 20.83 -3.40 -5.71
CA ILE A 360 20.19 -3.44 -4.40
C ILE A 360 20.42 -4.82 -3.78
N GLN A 361 20.87 -4.85 -2.53
CA GLN A 361 20.95 -6.09 -1.77
C GLN A 361 19.53 -6.63 -1.52
N THR A 362 19.25 -7.82 -2.04
CA THR A 362 17.95 -8.48 -1.83
C THR A 362 17.69 -8.70 -0.33
N ILE A 363 16.48 -8.36 0.11
CA ILE A 363 16.03 -8.50 1.49
C ILE A 363 15.17 -9.76 1.60
N ASP A 364 15.46 -10.59 2.60
CA ASP A 364 14.56 -11.67 3.02
C ASP A 364 13.72 -11.13 4.19
N PRO A 365 12.38 -11.11 4.11
CA PRO A 365 11.53 -10.63 5.19
C PRO A 365 11.50 -11.58 6.40
N ASN A 366 12.02 -12.82 6.26
CA ASN A 366 12.08 -13.84 7.28
C ASN A 366 13.53 -14.08 7.77
N ASN A 367 13.68 -14.43 9.06
CA ASN A 367 14.96 -14.78 9.67
C ASN A 367 15.23 -16.28 9.56
#